data_094d3b2c4626fe500ddb9ec9c66928c3
#
_entry.id   094d3b2c4626fe500ddb9ec9c66928c3
#
_cell.length_a   1.000
_cell.length_b   1.000
_cell.length_c   1.000
_cell.angle_alpha   90.00
_cell.angle_beta   90.00
_cell.angle_gamma   90.00
#
_symmetry.space_group_name_H-M   'P 1'
#
loop_
_entity.id
_entity.type
_entity.pdbx_description
1 polymer ?
#
loop_
_entity_poly.entity_id
_entity_poly.type
_entity_poly.pdbx_seq_one_letter_code
_entity_poly.pdbx_strand_id
1 'polypeptide(L)'
;MKKIDQILQTQLNDIKEQGTFKNERIIETAQESEISVRGKKVLNFCANNYLGLANNNEIRRAAMQAIEEWGFGLGSVRFICGTQTIHKELEHAVSTFLKKDDTILYSSCFDANGGLFETILSKEDAVFSDELNHASIIDGIRLCKAEKYRYKNCDMNDLEDKLSKSDARVKLIVTDGVFSMDGTIAPVDKIVNLADEYNAIVMVDDCHATGFIGPNGQGSGEHCGVLEKVDIISSTFGKALGGASGGFVSASQNIVDTLRQKSRPYLFSNSLAPALVVACIKALEIINTDKELISTLHDNTLYFRKNLKMIGYELKGESHPIVPIMTYDAKKTVALSEMLLEKNIYVIPFSFPVVPKDQARIRVQLSSLHTKEQLEYAIRAFEECGKALNII
;
A
#
# COMPACT_ATOMS: atom_id res chain seq x y z
N MET A 1 -3.94 -29.66 -28.08
CA MET A 1 -3.80 -28.41 -27.31
C MET A 1 -4.12 -27.24 -28.25
N LYS A 2 -4.91 -26.27 -27.81
CA LYS A 2 -5.22 -25.10 -28.65
C LYS A 2 -3.93 -24.26 -28.82
N LYS A 3 -3.83 -23.51 -29.93
CA LYS A 3 -2.64 -22.67 -30.22
C LYS A 3 -2.27 -21.71 -29.07
N ILE A 4 -3.27 -21.18 -28.37
CA ILE A 4 -3.06 -20.31 -27.21
C ILE A 4 -2.34 -21.06 -26.06
N ASP A 5 -2.73 -22.30 -25.78
CA ASP A 5 -2.11 -23.09 -24.72
C ASP A 5 -0.62 -23.37 -24.98
N GLN A 6 -0.27 -23.58 -26.28
CA GLN A 6 1.14 -23.78 -26.68
C GLN A 6 1.96 -22.50 -26.46
N ILE A 7 1.40 -21.33 -26.82
CA ILE A 7 2.06 -20.03 -26.61
C ILE A 7 2.26 -19.79 -25.12
N LEU A 8 1.19 -19.96 -24.31
CA LEU A 8 1.28 -19.76 -22.86
C LEU A 8 2.21 -20.74 -22.18
N GLN A 9 2.28 -22.01 -22.64
CA GLN A 9 3.22 -23.00 -22.12
C GLN A 9 4.67 -22.57 -22.36
N THR A 10 4.97 -22.03 -23.55
CA THR A 10 6.31 -21.50 -23.85
C THR A 10 6.65 -20.34 -22.91
N GLN A 11 5.75 -19.34 -22.76
CA GLN A 11 5.95 -18.21 -21.84
C GLN A 11 6.18 -18.66 -20.39
N LEU A 12 5.41 -19.68 -19.93
CA LEU A 12 5.56 -20.22 -18.58
C LEU A 12 6.91 -20.94 -18.40
N ASN A 13 7.38 -21.63 -19.41
CA ASN A 13 8.70 -22.26 -19.39
C ASN A 13 9.81 -21.20 -19.33
N ASP A 14 9.71 -20.14 -20.15
CA ASP A 14 10.66 -19.01 -20.11
C ASP A 14 10.72 -18.35 -18.73
N ILE A 15 9.56 -18.13 -18.09
CA ILE A 15 9.46 -17.58 -16.72
C ILE A 15 10.15 -18.49 -15.70
N LYS A 16 10.00 -19.84 -15.84
CA LYS A 16 10.67 -20.82 -14.98
C LYS A 16 12.18 -20.85 -15.19
N GLU A 17 12.63 -20.85 -16.44
CA GLU A 17 14.06 -20.84 -16.81
C GLU A 17 14.76 -19.56 -16.32
N GLN A 18 14.07 -18.42 -16.37
CA GLN A 18 14.55 -17.15 -15.81
C GLN A 18 14.53 -17.11 -14.28
N GLY A 19 13.99 -18.13 -13.60
CA GLY A 19 13.85 -18.15 -12.13
C GLY A 19 12.87 -17.12 -11.56
N THR A 20 11.97 -16.58 -12.40
CA THR A 20 11.00 -15.55 -12.00
C THR A 20 9.60 -16.11 -11.74
N PHE A 21 9.44 -17.43 -11.79
CA PHE A 21 8.18 -18.12 -11.49
C PHE A 21 7.81 -17.95 -10.00
N LYS A 22 6.62 -17.38 -9.75
CA LYS A 22 6.15 -17.11 -8.40
C LYS A 22 5.38 -18.31 -7.86
N ASN A 23 5.87 -18.88 -6.76
CA ASN A 23 5.19 -19.93 -6.02
C ASN A 23 4.49 -19.33 -4.81
N GLU A 24 3.19 -19.60 -4.66
CA GLU A 24 2.42 -19.20 -3.48
C GLU A 24 2.78 -20.12 -2.30
N ARG A 25 3.20 -19.52 -1.17
CA ARG A 25 3.42 -20.25 0.07
C ARG A 25 2.14 -20.18 0.90
N ILE A 26 1.60 -21.35 1.27
CA ILE A 26 0.35 -21.47 2.02
C ILE A 26 0.63 -21.14 3.49
N ILE A 27 -0.13 -20.18 4.03
CA ILE A 27 -0.20 -19.84 5.45
C ILE A 27 -1.32 -20.69 6.06
N GLU A 28 -1.01 -21.44 7.13
CA GLU A 28 -1.88 -22.44 7.77
C GLU A 28 -2.57 -21.90 9.03
N THR A 29 -2.33 -20.64 9.38
CA THR A 29 -2.88 -19.98 10.58
C THR A 29 -3.45 -18.60 10.23
N ALA A 30 -4.06 -17.94 11.21
CA ALA A 30 -4.32 -16.50 11.11
C ALA A 30 -3.00 -15.72 10.90
N GLN A 31 -3.09 -14.53 10.30
CA GLN A 31 -1.91 -13.71 9.99
C GLN A 31 -1.55 -12.83 11.19
N GLU A 32 -0.44 -13.17 11.84
CA GLU A 32 0.17 -12.46 12.97
C GLU A 32 1.68 -12.28 12.77
N SER A 33 2.40 -11.85 13.80
CA SER A 33 3.88 -11.82 13.81
C SER A 33 4.51 -13.20 13.71
N GLU A 34 3.81 -14.24 14.18
CA GLU A 34 4.15 -15.66 14.02
C GLU A 34 3.04 -16.35 13.24
N ILE A 35 3.41 -17.09 12.21
CA ILE A 35 2.48 -17.86 11.36
C ILE A 35 3.00 -19.29 11.16
N SER A 36 2.13 -20.19 10.69
CA SER A 36 2.53 -21.54 10.28
C SER A 36 2.63 -21.62 8.76
N VAL A 37 3.76 -22.13 8.26
CA VAL A 37 4.01 -22.37 6.84
C VAL A 37 4.69 -23.73 6.70
N ARG A 38 4.13 -24.64 5.91
CA ARG A 38 4.62 -26.02 5.73
C ARG A 38 4.81 -26.76 7.05
N GLY A 39 3.85 -26.61 7.97
CA GLY A 39 3.86 -27.24 9.29
C GLY A 39 4.89 -26.67 10.27
N LYS A 40 5.59 -25.59 9.95
CA LYS A 40 6.56 -24.94 10.83
C LYS A 40 6.10 -23.55 11.24
N LYS A 41 6.30 -23.20 12.50
CA LYS A 41 6.13 -21.83 12.99
C LYS A 41 7.26 -20.95 12.52
N VAL A 42 6.94 -19.81 11.93
CA VAL A 42 7.89 -18.86 11.39
C VAL A 42 7.52 -17.42 11.77
N LEU A 43 8.51 -16.57 12.00
CA LEU A 43 8.30 -15.13 12.18
C LEU A 43 7.99 -14.48 10.84
N ASN A 44 6.89 -13.76 10.78
CA ASN A 44 6.36 -13.15 9.57
C ASN A 44 6.85 -11.72 9.37
N PHE A 45 7.78 -11.52 8.46
CA PHE A 45 8.28 -10.21 8.07
C PHE A 45 7.86 -9.81 6.64
N CYS A 46 6.73 -10.35 6.14
CA CYS A 46 6.24 -10.08 4.78
C CYS A 46 4.90 -9.35 4.74
N ALA A 47 4.09 -9.46 5.80
CA ALA A 47 2.72 -8.96 5.79
C ALA A 47 2.66 -7.43 5.89
N ASN A 48 1.75 -6.81 5.13
CA ASN A 48 1.43 -5.40 5.27
C ASN A 48 0.53 -5.11 6.51
N ASN A 49 0.59 -5.97 7.51
CA ASN A 49 -0.17 -5.90 8.75
C ASN A 49 0.55 -5.02 9.80
N TYR A 50 0.82 -3.76 9.42
CA TYR A 50 1.67 -2.84 10.17
C TYR A 50 1.27 -2.67 11.64
N LEU A 51 -0.04 -2.51 11.90
CA LEU A 51 -0.59 -2.31 13.24
C LEU A 51 -1.08 -3.61 13.90
N GLY A 52 -0.86 -4.77 13.25
CA GLY A 52 -1.29 -6.05 13.81
C GLY A 52 -2.80 -6.29 13.86
N LEU A 53 -3.58 -5.51 13.13
CA LEU A 53 -5.03 -5.52 13.24
C LEU A 53 -5.72 -6.65 12.47
N ALA A 54 -5.04 -7.37 11.58
CA ALA A 54 -5.65 -8.39 10.72
C ALA A 54 -6.31 -9.56 11.49
N ASN A 55 -5.85 -9.87 12.71
CA ASN A 55 -6.46 -10.87 13.58
C ASN A 55 -6.91 -10.30 14.94
N ASN A 56 -7.10 -8.99 15.05
CA ASN A 56 -7.51 -8.34 16.29
C ASN A 56 -8.89 -8.83 16.74
N ASN A 57 -9.02 -9.15 18.03
CA ASN A 57 -10.23 -9.76 18.61
C ASN A 57 -11.46 -8.84 18.55
N GLU A 58 -11.28 -7.53 18.72
CA GLU A 58 -12.39 -6.57 18.66
C GLU A 58 -12.93 -6.45 17.23
N ILE A 59 -12.01 -6.37 16.24
CA ILE A 59 -12.39 -6.33 14.82
C ILE A 59 -13.11 -7.61 14.42
N ARG A 60 -12.62 -8.78 14.85
CA ARG A 60 -13.28 -10.08 14.58
C ARG A 60 -14.68 -10.15 15.17
N ARG A 61 -14.88 -9.69 16.42
CA ARG A 61 -16.19 -9.66 17.06
C ARG A 61 -17.13 -8.70 16.35
N ALA A 62 -16.65 -7.51 15.97
CA ALA A 62 -17.45 -6.55 15.22
C ALA A 62 -17.88 -7.11 13.84
N ALA A 63 -17.00 -7.82 13.14
CA ALA A 63 -17.33 -8.49 11.89
C ALA A 63 -18.37 -9.60 12.06
N MET A 64 -18.26 -10.42 13.12
CA MET A 64 -19.25 -11.47 13.42
C MET A 64 -20.63 -10.87 13.73
N GLN A 65 -20.70 -9.84 14.56
CA GLN A 65 -21.93 -9.12 14.87
C GLN A 65 -22.55 -8.50 13.61
N ALA A 66 -21.73 -7.93 12.74
CA ALA A 66 -22.22 -7.38 11.48
C ALA A 66 -22.87 -8.42 10.56
N ILE A 67 -22.39 -9.67 10.56
CA ILE A 67 -23.04 -10.75 9.82
C ILE A 67 -24.44 -11.07 10.40
N GLU A 68 -24.59 -11.05 11.71
CA GLU A 68 -25.86 -11.31 12.37
C GLU A 68 -26.89 -10.18 12.13
N GLU A 69 -26.45 -8.93 12.14
CA GLU A 69 -27.34 -7.76 12.03
C GLU A 69 -27.66 -7.38 10.58
N TRP A 70 -26.65 -7.44 9.69
CA TRP A 70 -26.70 -6.88 8.33
C TRP A 70 -26.69 -7.96 7.24
N GLY A 71 -26.46 -9.21 7.60
CA GLY A 71 -26.31 -10.33 6.67
C GLY A 71 -24.89 -10.46 6.10
N PHE A 72 -24.67 -11.52 5.33
CA PHE A 72 -23.35 -11.86 4.76
C PHE A 72 -22.90 -10.89 3.67
N GLY A 73 -23.82 -10.44 2.82
CA GLY A 73 -23.47 -9.61 1.66
C GLY A 73 -24.67 -8.95 1.02
N LEU A 74 -24.40 -8.18 -0.01
CA LEU A 74 -25.37 -7.44 -0.81
C LEU A 74 -25.26 -7.90 -2.27
N GLY A 75 -26.33 -8.48 -2.84
CA GLY A 75 -26.38 -8.89 -4.23
C GLY A 75 -26.62 -7.71 -5.17
N SER A 76 -25.94 -6.58 -4.96
CA SER A 76 -26.16 -5.34 -5.70
C SER A 76 -24.99 -4.39 -5.66
N VAL A 77 -24.94 -3.51 -6.65
CA VAL A 77 -24.08 -2.30 -6.66
C VAL A 77 -24.68 -1.20 -5.80
N ARG A 78 -23.85 -0.21 -5.45
CA ARG A 78 -24.16 0.84 -4.47
C ARG A 78 -25.44 1.64 -4.79
N PHE A 79 -25.63 2.07 -6.04
CA PHE A 79 -26.75 2.98 -6.41
C PHE A 79 -28.09 2.29 -6.62
N ILE A 80 -28.12 0.96 -6.74
CA ILE A 80 -29.39 0.22 -6.91
C ILE A 80 -29.97 -0.13 -5.54
N CYS A 81 -29.44 -1.12 -4.85
CA CYS A 81 -29.84 -1.52 -3.49
C CYS A 81 -28.66 -2.04 -2.64
N GLY A 82 -27.44 -1.65 -2.98
CA GLY A 82 -26.21 -2.07 -2.31
C GLY A 82 -25.66 -1.07 -1.30
N THR A 83 -26.42 -0.09 -0.83
CA THR A 83 -25.98 0.88 0.17
C THR A 83 -26.79 0.70 1.46
N GLN A 84 -26.12 0.30 2.53
CA GLN A 84 -26.65 0.26 3.89
C GLN A 84 -26.11 1.46 4.68
N THR A 85 -26.70 1.75 5.85
CA THR A 85 -26.29 2.84 6.75
C THR A 85 -24.80 2.76 7.10
N ILE A 86 -24.31 1.56 7.41
CA ILE A 86 -22.91 1.30 7.76
C ILE A 86 -21.92 1.73 6.69
N HIS A 87 -22.28 1.67 5.38
CA HIS A 87 -21.41 2.17 4.33
C HIS A 87 -21.22 3.68 4.43
N LYS A 88 -22.30 4.42 4.75
CA LYS A 88 -22.24 5.87 4.95
C LYS A 88 -21.48 6.23 6.23
N GLU A 89 -21.60 5.42 7.26
CA GLU A 89 -20.85 5.56 8.50
C GLU A 89 -19.34 5.37 8.25
N LEU A 90 -18.95 4.36 7.48
CA LEU A 90 -17.54 4.17 7.11
C LEU A 90 -17.02 5.33 6.24
N GLU A 91 -17.79 5.77 5.23
CA GLU A 91 -17.44 6.93 4.41
C GLU A 91 -17.20 8.17 5.27
N HIS A 92 -18.09 8.44 6.23
CA HIS A 92 -17.96 9.55 7.16
C HIS A 92 -16.77 9.39 8.12
N ALA A 93 -16.56 8.19 8.66
CA ALA A 93 -15.43 7.91 9.55
C ALA A 93 -14.08 8.16 8.85
N VAL A 94 -13.94 7.73 7.59
CA VAL A 94 -12.72 7.95 6.81
C VAL A 94 -12.53 9.42 6.46
N SER A 95 -13.58 10.13 5.98
CA SER A 95 -13.47 11.55 5.63
C SER A 95 -13.14 12.41 6.85
N THR A 96 -13.72 12.11 8.01
CA THR A 96 -13.39 12.77 9.28
C THR A 96 -11.92 12.50 9.67
N PHE A 97 -11.47 11.24 9.58
CA PHE A 97 -10.10 10.85 9.90
C PHE A 97 -9.08 11.57 9.03
N LEU A 98 -9.36 11.71 7.73
CA LEU A 98 -8.46 12.32 6.74
C LEU A 98 -8.70 13.82 6.53
N LYS A 99 -9.66 14.43 7.26
CA LYS A 99 -10.03 15.85 7.15
C LYS A 99 -10.42 16.25 5.72
N LYS A 100 -11.24 15.45 5.08
CA LYS A 100 -11.81 15.70 3.75
C LYS A 100 -13.33 15.83 3.85
N ASP A 101 -13.97 16.41 2.82
CA ASP A 101 -15.41 16.63 2.83
C ASP A 101 -16.19 15.31 2.81
N ASP A 102 -15.77 14.35 1.96
CA ASP A 102 -16.46 13.08 1.80
C ASP A 102 -15.50 11.97 1.33
N THR A 103 -16.00 10.74 1.36
CA THR A 103 -15.27 9.53 0.93
C THR A 103 -16.17 8.64 0.07
N ILE A 104 -15.61 7.97 -0.91
CA ILE A 104 -16.25 6.94 -1.72
C ILE A 104 -15.50 5.61 -1.57
N LEU A 105 -16.25 4.51 -1.36
CA LEU A 105 -15.71 3.17 -1.14
C LEU A 105 -15.64 2.37 -2.43
N TYR A 106 -14.57 1.57 -2.59
CA TYR A 106 -14.34 0.65 -3.71
C TYR A 106 -13.99 -0.75 -3.19
N SER A 107 -14.06 -1.77 -4.09
CA SER A 107 -13.68 -3.15 -3.79
C SER A 107 -12.20 -3.29 -3.43
N SER A 108 -11.36 -2.40 -3.95
CA SER A 108 -9.92 -2.29 -3.66
C SER A 108 -9.41 -0.88 -3.97
N CYS A 109 -8.22 -0.52 -3.50
CA CYS A 109 -7.57 0.71 -3.94
C CYS A 109 -7.11 0.63 -5.41
N PHE A 110 -6.91 -0.59 -5.94
CA PHE A 110 -6.65 -0.77 -7.37
C PHE A 110 -7.85 -0.29 -8.21
N ASP A 111 -9.08 -0.65 -7.79
CA ASP A 111 -10.31 -0.18 -8.43
C ASP A 111 -10.53 1.32 -8.24
N ALA A 112 -10.21 1.84 -7.05
CA ALA A 112 -10.29 3.27 -6.75
C ALA A 112 -9.41 4.09 -7.71
N ASN A 113 -8.13 3.74 -7.83
CA ASN A 113 -7.18 4.36 -8.75
C ASN A 113 -7.58 4.14 -10.22
N GLY A 114 -8.04 2.93 -10.56
CA GLY A 114 -8.53 2.61 -11.90
C GLY A 114 -9.73 3.43 -12.35
N GLY A 115 -10.60 3.81 -11.41
CA GLY A 115 -11.82 4.55 -11.68
C GLY A 115 -11.72 6.06 -11.53
N LEU A 116 -10.59 6.60 -11.06
CA LEU A 116 -10.45 8.03 -10.73
C LEU A 116 -10.14 8.87 -11.96
N PHE A 117 -9.04 8.62 -12.62
CA PHE A 117 -8.47 9.52 -13.65
C PHE A 117 -9.39 9.75 -14.83
N GLU A 118 -9.95 8.69 -15.45
CA GLU A 118 -10.87 8.81 -16.57
C GLU A 118 -12.19 9.48 -16.21
N THR A 119 -12.54 9.48 -14.91
CA THR A 119 -13.79 10.05 -14.42
C THR A 119 -13.71 11.56 -14.23
N ILE A 120 -12.58 12.08 -13.71
CA ILE A 120 -12.45 13.50 -13.34
C ILE A 120 -11.67 14.31 -14.38
N LEU A 121 -10.91 13.66 -15.27
CA LEU A 121 -10.07 14.33 -16.27
C LEU A 121 -10.54 14.06 -17.69
N SER A 122 -10.25 15.00 -18.59
CA SER A 122 -10.56 14.96 -20.01
C SER A 122 -9.29 15.15 -20.87
N LYS A 123 -9.45 15.22 -22.19
CA LYS A 123 -8.36 15.50 -23.13
C LYS A 123 -7.74 16.90 -23.01
N GLU A 124 -8.38 17.82 -22.29
CA GLU A 124 -7.94 19.20 -22.09
C GLU A 124 -7.09 19.33 -20.83
N ASP A 125 -6.93 18.26 -20.08
CA ASP A 125 -6.26 18.19 -18.79
C ASP A 125 -4.94 17.42 -18.89
N ALA A 126 -4.09 17.50 -17.85
CA ALA A 126 -2.84 16.80 -17.79
C ALA A 126 -2.62 16.08 -16.44
N VAL A 127 -1.93 14.94 -16.48
CA VAL A 127 -1.51 14.18 -15.31
C VAL A 127 0.02 14.16 -15.24
N PHE A 128 0.57 14.51 -14.08
CA PHE A 128 2.00 14.50 -13.76
C PHE A 128 2.25 13.37 -12.75
N SER A 129 2.73 12.23 -13.22
CA SER A 129 2.89 11.02 -12.43
C SER A 129 4.34 10.77 -12.07
N ASP A 130 4.63 10.47 -10.79
CA ASP A 130 5.92 9.94 -10.38
C ASP A 130 6.20 8.61 -11.11
N GLU A 131 7.44 8.40 -11.51
CA GLU A 131 7.82 7.23 -12.33
C GLU A 131 7.75 5.90 -11.57
N LEU A 132 7.79 5.91 -10.25
CA LEU A 132 7.71 4.72 -9.40
C LEU A 132 6.32 4.50 -8.79
N ASN A 133 5.32 5.25 -9.20
CA ASN A 133 3.95 5.05 -8.76
C ASN A 133 3.46 3.62 -8.95
N HIS A 134 2.57 3.20 -8.06
CA HIS A 134 1.97 1.86 -8.08
C HIS A 134 1.27 1.54 -9.42
N ALA A 135 1.28 0.27 -9.80
CA ALA A 135 0.69 -0.21 -11.05
C ALA A 135 -0.77 0.23 -11.25
N SER A 136 -1.57 0.32 -10.18
CA SER A 136 -2.95 0.78 -10.25
C SER A 136 -3.09 2.23 -10.73
N ILE A 137 -2.17 3.11 -10.32
CA ILE A 137 -2.10 4.50 -10.79
C ILE A 137 -1.71 4.51 -12.27
N ILE A 138 -0.67 3.76 -12.64
CA ILE A 138 -0.21 3.66 -14.04
C ILE A 138 -1.35 3.17 -14.94
N ASP A 139 -2.07 2.13 -14.53
CA ASP A 139 -3.18 1.56 -15.32
C ASP A 139 -4.38 2.51 -15.35
N GLY A 140 -4.72 3.18 -14.25
CA GLY A 140 -5.76 4.20 -14.22
C GLY A 140 -5.45 5.38 -15.16
N ILE A 141 -4.20 5.84 -15.17
CA ILE A 141 -3.75 6.89 -16.11
C ILE A 141 -3.80 6.41 -17.56
N ARG A 142 -3.55 5.13 -17.87
CA ARG A 142 -3.68 4.58 -19.23
C ARG A 142 -5.09 4.68 -19.78
N LEU A 143 -6.10 4.51 -18.93
CA LEU A 143 -7.52 4.64 -19.31
C LEU A 143 -7.92 6.10 -19.54
N CYS A 144 -7.23 7.05 -18.95
CA CYS A 144 -7.51 8.47 -19.05
C CYS A 144 -7.10 9.04 -20.42
N LYS A 145 -7.85 10.05 -20.90
CA LYS A 145 -7.56 10.79 -22.15
C LYS A 145 -6.70 12.04 -21.94
N ALA A 146 -6.42 12.41 -20.69
CA ALA A 146 -5.56 13.56 -20.36
C ALA A 146 -4.14 13.37 -20.89
N GLU A 147 -3.43 14.46 -21.11
CA GLU A 147 -2.01 14.44 -21.43
C GLU A 147 -1.22 13.86 -20.26
N LYS A 148 -0.15 13.11 -20.53
CA LYS A 148 0.57 12.30 -19.52
C LYS A 148 2.02 12.71 -19.46
N TYR A 149 2.42 13.23 -18.32
CA TYR A 149 3.81 13.56 -17.98
C TYR A 149 4.29 12.59 -16.91
N ARG A 150 5.48 12.03 -17.09
CA ARG A 150 6.13 11.17 -16.11
C ARG A 150 7.37 11.87 -15.61
N TYR A 151 7.45 12.17 -14.32
CA TYR A 151 8.64 12.77 -13.72
C TYR A 151 9.43 11.73 -12.92
N LYS A 152 10.74 11.99 -12.77
CA LYS A 152 11.65 11.10 -12.04
C LYS A 152 11.28 11.04 -10.57
N ASN A 153 11.46 9.86 -9.97
CA ASN A 153 11.05 9.61 -8.59
C ASN A 153 11.55 10.71 -7.62
N CYS A 154 10.63 11.37 -6.97
CA CYS A 154 10.85 12.44 -5.99
C CYS A 154 11.73 13.61 -6.52
N ASP A 155 11.89 13.78 -7.83
CA ASP A 155 12.66 14.86 -8.43
C ASP A 155 11.77 16.09 -8.69
N MET A 156 11.82 17.04 -7.76
CA MET A 156 11.02 18.26 -7.85
C MET A 156 11.40 19.18 -9.00
N ASN A 157 12.68 19.18 -9.40
CA ASN A 157 13.12 19.99 -10.56
C ASN A 157 12.55 19.43 -11.87
N ASP A 158 12.53 18.09 -12.01
CA ASP A 158 11.93 17.43 -13.18
C ASP A 158 10.40 17.58 -13.20
N LEU A 159 9.75 17.58 -12.04
CA LEU A 159 8.31 17.90 -11.92
C LEU A 159 8.01 19.34 -12.33
N GLU A 160 8.76 20.31 -11.80
CA GLU A 160 8.61 21.72 -12.11
C GLU A 160 8.82 22.02 -13.60
N ASP A 161 9.88 21.47 -14.21
CA ASP A 161 10.14 21.60 -15.64
C ASP A 161 8.96 21.13 -16.50
N LYS A 162 8.28 20.07 -16.10
CA LYS A 162 7.10 19.54 -16.79
C LYS A 162 5.84 20.39 -16.55
N LEU A 163 5.63 20.85 -15.32
CA LEU A 163 4.50 21.73 -14.97
C LEU A 163 4.55 23.03 -15.72
N SER A 164 5.75 23.64 -15.83
CA SER A 164 5.97 24.92 -16.53
C SER A 164 5.71 24.86 -18.04
N LYS A 165 5.81 23.68 -18.64
CA LYS A 165 5.60 23.46 -20.09
C LYS A 165 4.16 23.10 -20.45
N SER A 166 3.27 22.94 -19.48
CA SER A 166 1.90 22.53 -19.71
C SER A 166 0.92 23.68 -19.59
N ASP A 167 0.09 23.86 -20.62
CA ASP A 167 -1.03 24.81 -20.64
C ASP A 167 -2.38 24.12 -20.39
N ALA A 168 -2.36 22.91 -19.80
CA ALA A 168 -3.57 22.13 -19.54
C ALA A 168 -4.54 22.89 -18.62
N ARG A 169 -5.86 22.71 -18.88
CA ARG A 169 -6.95 23.33 -18.12
C ARG A 169 -6.90 22.93 -16.64
N VAL A 170 -6.70 21.65 -16.36
CA VAL A 170 -6.48 21.09 -15.03
C VAL A 170 -5.17 20.31 -15.06
N LYS A 171 -4.30 20.56 -14.10
CA LYS A 171 -3.05 19.83 -13.88
C LYS A 171 -3.23 18.96 -12.62
N LEU A 172 -3.09 17.66 -12.75
CA LEU A 172 -3.15 16.72 -11.61
C LEU A 172 -1.76 16.13 -11.37
N ILE A 173 -1.15 16.44 -10.23
CA ILE A 173 0.08 15.78 -9.77
C ILE A 173 -0.33 14.54 -8.95
N VAL A 174 0.25 13.37 -9.26
CA VAL A 174 -0.04 12.13 -8.54
C VAL A 174 1.24 11.43 -8.11
N THR A 175 1.26 11.00 -6.86
CA THR A 175 2.36 10.23 -6.26
C THR A 175 1.84 9.17 -5.28
N ASP A 176 2.57 8.04 -5.16
CA ASP A 176 2.49 7.25 -3.94
C ASP A 176 2.97 8.10 -2.76
N GLY A 177 2.29 8.08 -1.64
CA GLY A 177 2.77 8.73 -0.40
C GLY A 177 3.97 7.99 0.18
N VAL A 178 3.98 6.66 -0.01
CA VAL A 178 5.11 5.79 0.33
C VAL A 178 5.32 4.76 -0.78
N PHE A 179 6.52 4.76 -1.36
CA PHE A 179 6.89 3.82 -2.42
C PHE A 179 7.14 2.42 -1.82
N SER A 180 6.27 1.48 -2.17
CA SER A 180 6.15 0.16 -1.51
C SER A 180 7.40 -0.73 -1.61
N MET A 181 8.27 -0.52 -2.62
CA MET A 181 9.48 -1.33 -2.80
C MET A 181 10.71 -0.72 -2.11
N ASP A 182 10.68 0.56 -1.81
CA ASP A 182 11.81 1.32 -1.27
C ASP A 182 11.58 1.83 0.17
N GLY A 183 10.32 1.93 0.62
CA GLY A 183 9.99 2.53 1.91
C GLY A 183 10.33 4.02 1.98
N THR A 184 10.45 4.68 0.83
CA THR A 184 10.69 6.12 0.72
C THR A 184 9.36 6.85 0.85
N ILE A 185 9.31 7.88 1.68
CA ILE A 185 8.16 8.78 1.81
C ILE A 185 8.31 9.88 0.76
N ALA A 186 7.25 10.15 0.01
CA ALA A 186 7.24 11.24 -0.97
C ALA A 186 7.37 12.61 -0.28
N PRO A 187 8.07 13.58 -0.89
CA PRO A 187 8.18 14.96 -0.37
C PRO A 187 6.89 15.74 -0.66
N VAL A 188 5.77 15.35 0.00
CA VAL A 188 4.43 15.87 -0.27
C VAL A 188 4.34 17.37 -0.04
N ASP A 189 5.08 17.91 0.94
CA ASP A 189 5.20 19.35 1.19
C ASP A 189 5.75 20.11 -0.01
N LYS A 190 6.78 19.58 -0.66
CA LYS A 190 7.39 20.19 -1.85
C LYS A 190 6.46 20.06 -3.07
N ILE A 191 5.78 18.94 -3.21
CA ILE A 191 4.80 18.72 -4.27
C ILE A 191 3.66 19.71 -4.14
N VAL A 192 3.12 19.90 -2.94
CA VAL A 192 2.07 20.89 -2.66
C VAL A 192 2.52 22.32 -2.96
N ASN A 193 3.76 22.67 -2.63
CA ASN A 193 4.28 24.00 -2.95
C ASN A 193 4.34 24.26 -4.47
N LEU A 194 4.79 23.27 -5.25
CA LEU A 194 4.73 23.37 -6.72
C LEU A 194 3.30 23.38 -7.24
N ALA A 195 2.39 22.61 -6.64
CA ALA A 195 0.99 22.63 -7.02
C ALA A 195 0.35 24.01 -6.80
N ASP A 196 0.62 24.66 -5.67
CA ASP A 196 0.17 26.03 -5.39
C ASP A 196 0.72 27.03 -6.46
N GLU A 197 2.00 26.92 -6.83
CA GLU A 197 2.65 27.80 -7.81
C GLU A 197 2.09 27.63 -9.23
N TYR A 198 1.84 26.38 -9.65
CA TYR A 198 1.38 26.06 -11.01
C TYR A 198 -0.14 25.83 -11.13
N ASN A 199 -0.91 26.18 -10.09
CA ASN A 199 -2.37 25.98 -10.00
C ASN A 199 -2.76 24.54 -10.35
N ALA A 200 -2.06 23.59 -9.77
CA ALA A 200 -2.31 22.15 -9.91
C ALA A 200 -3.03 21.59 -8.69
N ILE A 201 -3.67 20.44 -8.83
CA ILE A 201 -4.24 19.66 -7.74
C ILE A 201 -3.35 18.46 -7.41
N VAL A 202 -3.34 18.03 -6.15
CA VAL A 202 -2.46 16.97 -5.64
C VAL A 202 -3.27 15.75 -5.25
N MET A 203 -2.91 14.60 -5.83
CA MET A 203 -3.39 13.28 -5.40
C MET A 203 -2.26 12.48 -4.78
N VAL A 204 -2.53 11.88 -3.62
CA VAL A 204 -1.62 10.97 -2.94
C VAL A 204 -2.29 9.60 -2.75
N ASP A 205 -1.60 8.53 -3.17
CA ASP A 205 -1.95 7.16 -2.77
C ASP A 205 -1.23 6.81 -1.47
N ASP A 206 -1.97 6.79 -0.38
CA ASP A 206 -1.47 6.53 0.97
C ASP A 206 -1.70 5.08 1.45
N CYS A 207 -1.77 4.12 0.53
CA CYS A 207 -1.94 2.70 0.84
C CYS A 207 -0.88 2.14 1.81
N HIS A 208 0.31 2.71 1.83
CA HIS A 208 1.40 2.33 2.74
C HIS A 208 1.67 3.39 3.81
N ALA A 209 0.71 4.27 4.10
CA ALA A 209 0.87 5.33 5.09
C ALA A 209 -0.37 5.50 5.99
N THR A 210 -1.59 5.42 5.43
CA THR A 210 -2.84 5.57 6.21
C THR A 210 -2.92 4.55 7.34
N GLY A 211 -3.15 5.06 8.54
CA GLY A 211 -3.28 4.30 9.78
C GLY A 211 -2.06 4.42 10.70
N PHE A 212 -0.85 4.77 10.19
CA PHE A 212 0.37 4.68 11.00
C PHE A 212 1.50 5.68 10.66
N ILE A 213 1.42 6.40 9.56
CA ILE A 213 2.37 7.48 9.23
C ILE A 213 1.78 8.82 9.63
N GLY A 214 2.61 9.67 10.23
CA GLY A 214 2.20 10.91 10.88
C GLY A 214 1.77 10.72 12.34
N PRO A 215 1.70 11.80 13.13
CA PRO A 215 1.42 11.76 14.58
C PRO A 215 0.08 11.09 14.93
N ASN A 216 -0.93 11.22 14.07
CA ASN A 216 -2.25 10.61 14.25
C ASN A 216 -2.50 9.41 13.32
N GLY A 217 -1.54 9.08 12.44
CA GLY A 217 -1.69 8.03 11.44
C GLY A 217 -2.48 8.46 10.21
N GLN A 218 -2.60 9.76 9.95
CA GLN A 218 -3.40 10.29 8.85
C GLN A 218 -2.66 10.23 7.49
N GLY A 219 -1.44 9.67 7.45
CA GLY A 219 -0.70 9.41 6.24
C GLY A 219 0.44 10.38 5.94
N SER A 220 0.95 10.32 4.70
CA SER A 220 2.13 11.08 4.26
C SER A 220 1.89 12.60 4.25
N GLY A 221 0.67 13.04 3.95
CA GLY A 221 0.29 14.44 4.02
C GLY A 221 0.39 15.01 5.43
N GLU A 222 -0.03 14.24 6.45
CA GLU A 222 0.15 14.62 7.86
C GLU A 222 1.62 14.63 8.25
N HIS A 223 2.38 13.60 7.85
CA HIS A 223 3.81 13.51 8.10
C HIS A 223 4.59 14.72 7.58
N CYS A 224 4.23 15.21 6.41
CA CYS A 224 4.81 16.40 5.79
C CYS A 224 4.17 17.73 6.25
N GLY A 225 3.18 17.71 7.14
CA GLY A 225 2.52 18.92 7.67
C GLY A 225 1.59 19.64 6.69
N VAL A 226 1.12 18.95 5.64
CA VAL A 226 0.32 19.53 4.54
C VAL A 226 -0.96 18.74 4.22
N LEU A 227 -1.47 17.93 5.16
CA LEU A 227 -2.64 17.07 4.93
C LEU A 227 -3.83 17.79 4.31
N GLU A 228 -4.14 18.99 4.80
CA GLU A 228 -5.31 19.76 4.34
C GLU A 228 -5.15 20.28 2.90
N LYS A 229 -3.90 20.41 2.43
CA LYS A 229 -3.57 20.86 1.07
C LYS A 229 -3.50 19.74 0.03
N VAL A 230 -3.54 18.48 0.45
CA VAL A 230 -3.69 17.34 -0.47
C VAL A 230 -5.14 17.27 -0.91
N ASP A 231 -5.44 17.38 -2.20
CA ASP A 231 -6.81 17.45 -2.72
C ASP A 231 -7.51 16.10 -2.75
N ILE A 232 -6.79 15.04 -3.08
CA ILE A 232 -7.30 13.69 -3.25
C ILE A 232 -6.39 12.71 -2.53
N ILE A 233 -6.97 11.88 -1.66
CA ILE A 233 -6.27 10.78 -0.99
C ILE A 233 -6.94 9.48 -1.40
N SER A 234 -6.20 8.59 -2.06
CA SER A 234 -6.62 7.20 -2.21
C SER A 234 -5.91 6.31 -1.19
N SER A 235 -6.57 5.27 -0.69
CA SER A 235 -5.96 4.32 0.21
C SER A 235 -6.73 3.00 0.29
N THR A 236 -6.25 2.06 1.13
CA THR A 236 -6.76 0.70 1.23
C THR A 236 -7.09 0.30 2.65
N PHE A 237 -8.13 -0.51 2.82
CA PHE A 237 -8.39 -1.24 4.07
C PHE A 237 -7.60 -2.56 4.16
N GLY A 238 -6.96 -2.98 3.07
CA GLY A 238 -6.25 -4.26 2.96
C GLY A 238 -4.85 -4.29 3.60
N LYS A 239 -4.48 -3.28 4.40
CA LYS A 239 -3.17 -3.19 5.06
C LYS A 239 -3.33 -2.79 6.53
N ALA A 240 -2.84 -1.63 6.95
CA ALA A 240 -2.89 -1.18 8.34
C ALA A 240 -4.31 -1.05 8.88
N LEU A 241 -5.28 -0.72 8.05
CA LEU A 241 -6.69 -0.55 8.43
C LEU A 241 -7.47 -1.89 8.55
N GLY A 242 -6.87 -2.91 9.13
CA GLY A 242 -7.52 -4.20 9.42
C GLY A 242 -7.13 -5.34 8.50
N GLY A 243 -6.36 -5.10 7.43
CA GLY A 243 -5.76 -6.14 6.58
C GLY A 243 -6.74 -6.96 5.73
N ALA A 244 -8.01 -6.52 5.60
CA ALA A 244 -9.01 -7.25 4.84
C ALA A 244 -9.05 -6.81 3.37
N SER A 245 -10.18 -6.32 2.88
CA SER A 245 -10.37 -5.89 1.50
C SER A 245 -11.09 -4.55 1.45
N GLY A 246 -11.01 -3.89 0.31
CA GLY A 246 -11.61 -2.59 0.08
C GLY A 246 -10.58 -1.48 -0.09
N GLY A 247 -11.01 -0.42 -0.72
CA GLY A 247 -10.26 0.81 -0.90
C GLY A 247 -11.20 2.01 -0.92
N PHE A 248 -10.65 3.19 -0.96
CA PHE A 248 -11.42 4.42 -0.95
C PHE A 248 -10.68 5.56 -1.65
N VAL A 249 -11.46 6.57 -2.03
CA VAL A 249 -10.97 7.92 -2.37
C VAL A 249 -11.65 8.89 -1.44
N SER A 250 -10.86 9.75 -0.79
CA SER A 250 -11.31 10.83 0.09
C SER A 250 -10.90 12.18 -0.52
N ALA A 251 -11.86 13.09 -0.73
CA ALA A 251 -11.62 14.34 -1.44
C ALA A 251 -12.75 15.37 -1.16
N SER A 252 -12.78 16.45 -1.94
CA SER A 252 -13.89 17.40 -1.92
C SER A 252 -15.21 16.74 -2.34
N GLN A 253 -16.34 17.27 -1.85
CA GLN A 253 -17.67 16.75 -2.15
C GLN A 253 -17.92 16.61 -3.67
N ASN A 254 -17.51 17.61 -4.46
CA ASN A 254 -17.72 17.60 -5.91
C ASN A 254 -16.96 16.46 -6.61
N ILE A 255 -15.74 16.15 -6.17
CA ILE A 255 -14.94 15.04 -6.71
C ILE A 255 -15.62 13.73 -6.35
N VAL A 256 -15.97 13.52 -5.08
CA VAL A 256 -16.60 12.29 -4.60
C VAL A 256 -17.96 12.05 -5.29
N ASP A 257 -18.80 13.08 -5.43
CA ASP A 257 -20.08 12.95 -6.11
C ASP A 257 -19.90 12.66 -7.61
N THR A 258 -18.90 13.27 -8.26
CA THR A 258 -18.57 12.94 -9.66
C THR A 258 -18.16 11.47 -9.81
N LEU A 259 -17.34 10.97 -8.88
CA LEU A 259 -16.95 9.55 -8.86
C LEU A 259 -18.16 8.63 -8.65
N ARG A 260 -19.08 8.98 -7.75
CA ARG A 260 -20.33 8.23 -7.54
C ARG A 260 -21.20 8.14 -8.79
N GLN A 261 -21.19 9.18 -9.62
CA GLN A 261 -22.03 9.23 -10.84
C GLN A 261 -21.38 8.55 -12.05
N LYS A 262 -20.03 8.51 -12.14
CA LYS A 262 -19.36 8.15 -13.40
C LYS A 262 -18.27 7.08 -13.26
N SER A 263 -17.72 6.85 -12.07
CA SER A 263 -16.64 5.89 -11.88
C SER A 263 -17.12 4.46 -12.15
N ARG A 264 -16.65 3.86 -13.21
CA ARG A 264 -17.10 2.54 -13.67
C ARG A 264 -16.84 1.42 -12.63
N PRO A 265 -15.68 1.33 -11.97
CA PRO A 265 -15.46 0.35 -10.92
C PRO A 265 -16.46 0.48 -9.76
N TYR A 266 -16.88 1.69 -9.42
CA TYR A 266 -17.92 1.92 -8.40
C TYR A 266 -19.31 1.55 -8.88
N LEU A 267 -19.68 1.94 -10.10
CA LEU A 267 -21.02 1.74 -10.63
C LEU A 267 -21.34 0.28 -10.95
N PHE A 268 -20.31 -0.53 -11.27
CA PHE A 268 -20.50 -1.87 -11.81
C PHE A 268 -19.91 -3.00 -10.95
N SER A 269 -19.34 -2.68 -9.78
CA SER A 269 -18.91 -3.67 -8.79
C SER A 269 -19.86 -3.70 -7.60
N ASN A 270 -20.08 -4.89 -7.04
CA ASN A 270 -20.87 -5.04 -5.82
C ASN A 270 -20.24 -4.24 -4.65
N SER A 271 -21.11 -3.85 -3.74
CA SER A 271 -20.74 -3.17 -2.50
C SER A 271 -19.82 -4.03 -1.64
N LEU A 272 -19.01 -3.39 -0.80
CA LEU A 272 -18.29 -4.08 0.27
C LEU A 272 -19.26 -4.84 1.16
N ALA A 273 -18.90 -6.06 1.56
CA ALA A 273 -19.72 -6.87 2.45
C ALA A 273 -19.85 -6.20 3.83
N PRO A 274 -21.01 -6.30 4.49
CA PRO A 274 -21.28 -5.66 5.79
C PRO A 274 -20.20 -5.95 6.84
N ALA A 275 -19.75 -7.18 6.95
CA ALA A 275 -18.70 -7.59 7.88
C ALA A 275 -17.38 -6.82 7.67
N LEU A 276 -17.00 -6.56 6.40
CA LEU A 276 -15.80 -5.78 6.08
C LEU A 276 -15.99 -4.31 6.45
N VAL A 277 -17.17 -3.75 6.18
CA VAL A 277 -17.48 -2.34 6.48
C VAL A 277 -17.37 -2.08 7.98
N VAL A 278 -18.05 -2.88 8.80
CA VAL A 278 -18.03 -2.72 10.27
C VAL A 278 -16.64 -3.01 10.85
N ALA A 279 -15.92 -4.01 10.30
CA ALA A 279 -14.53 -4.29 10.68
C ALA A 279 -13.61 -3.07 10.40
N CYS A 280 -13.79 -2.39 9.28
CA CYS A 280 -13.01 -1.18 8.94
C CYS A 280 -13.35 0.00 9.85
N ILE A 281 -14.63 0.21 10.22
CA ILE A 281 -15.02 1.21 11.22
C ILE A 281 -14.32 0.92 12.55
N LYS A 282 -14.36 -0.34 13.01
CA LYS A 282 -13.69 -0.74 14.27
C LYS A 282 -12.18 -0.54 14.21
N ALA A 283 -11.53 -0.83 13.06
CA ALA A 283 -10.11 -0.58 12.89
C ALA A 283 -9.75 0.91 13.04
N LEU A 284 -10.54 1.80 12.44
CA LEU A 284 -10.36 3.26 12.59
C LEU A 284 -10.58 3.72 14.04
N GLU A 285 -11.58 3.18 14.75
CA GLU A 285 -11.79 3.47 16.17
C GLU A 285 -10.56 3.09 17.01
N ILE A 286 -10.01 1.88 16.80
CA ILE A 286 -8.81 1.41 17.51
C ILE A 286 -7.63 2.34 17.23
N ILE A 287 -7.37 2.71 15.98
CA ILE A 287 -6.25 3.59 15.59
C ILE A 287 -6.41 4.99 16.23
N ASN A 288 -7.64 5.47 16.34
CA ASN A 288 -7.90 6.77 16.97
C ASN A 288 -7.69 6.75 18.49
N THR A 289 -7.98 5.63 19.15
CA THR A 289 -7.96 5.51 20.62
C THR A 289 -6.67 4.91 21.18
N ASP A 290 -6.02 4.01 20.43
CA ASP A 290 -4.80 3.32 20.84
C ASP A 290 -3.57 3.84 20.05
N LYS A 291 -2.95 4.88 20.59
CA LYS A 291 -1.73 5.46 19.98
C LYS A 291 -0.46 4.63 20.26
N GLU A 292 -0.50 3.66 21.17
CA GLU A 292 0.62 2.76 21.43
C GLU A 292 0.94 1.88 20.22
N LEU A 293 -0.04 1.51 19.42
CA LEU A 293 0.18 0.74 18.19
C LEU A 293 1.15 1.45 17.22
N ILE A 294 0.96 2.76 17.04
CA ILE A 294 1.80 3.58 16.14
C ILE A 294 3.20 3.75 16.74
N SER A 295 3.30 4.09 18.03
CA SER A 295 4.60 4.28 18.69
C SER A 295 5.39 2.98 18.74
N THR A 296 4.77 1.85 19.07
CA THR A 296 5.41 0.53 19.08
C THR A 296 5.93 0.15 17.69
N LEU A 297 5.14 0.38 16.64
CA LEU A 297 5.59 0.14 15.27
C LEU A 297 6.82 1.00 14.91
N HIS A 298 6.79 2.27 15.29
CA HIS A 298 7.90 3.20 15.06
C HIS A 298 9.17 2.75 15.81
N ASP A 299 9.08 2.42 17.09
CA ASP A 299 10.20 1.96 17.93
C ASP A 299 10.78 0.65 17.39
N ASN A 300 9.93 -0.32 17.03
CA ASN A 300 10.35 -1.57 16.39
C ASN A 300 11.12 -1.30 15.09
N THR A 301 10.63 -0.34 14.29
CA THR A 301 11.25 0.04 13.03
C THR A 301 12.62 0.66 13.22
N LEU A 302 12.73 1.64 14.11
CA LEU A 302 14.01 2.30 14.42
C LEU A 302 15.04 1.31 15.01
N TYR A 303 14.59 0.45 15.93
CA TYR A 303 15.44 -0.57 16.53
C TYR A 303 15.97 -1.54 15.47
N PHE A 304 15.10 -2.09 14.63
CA PHE A 304 15.49 -3.05 13.61
C PHE A 304 16.44 -2.44 12.56
N ARG A 305 16.09 -1.26 12.02
CA ARG A 305 16.92 -0.54 11.04
C ARG A 305 18.30 -0.21 11.58
N LYS A 306 18.38 0.31 12.82
CA LYS A 306 19.66 0.65 13.48
C LYS A 306 20.57 -0.57 13.57
N ASN A 307 20.06 -1.69 14.08
CA ASN A 307 20.86 -2.89 14.28
C ASN A 307 21.28 -3.54 12.96
N LEU A 308 20.43 -3.57 11.92
CA LEU A 308 20.84 -4.07 10.61
C LEU A 308 21.94 -3.22 9.96
N LYS A 309 21.88 -1.90 10.10
CA LYS A 309 22.97 -1.01 9.65
C LYS A 309 24.28 -1.27 10.44
N MET A 310 24.20 -1.50 11.76
CA MET A 310 25.37 -1.78 12.60
C MET A 310 26.08 -3.07 12.23
N ILE A 311 25.38 -4.10 11.79
CA ILE A 311 25.96 -5.37 11.33
C ILE A 311 26.42 -5.35 9.87
N GLY A 312 26.24 -4.23 9.16
CA GLY A 312 26.82 -4.00 7.83
C GLY A 312 25.84 -4.03 6.65
N TYR A 313 24.54 -4.20 6.86
CA TYR A 313 23.57 -4.16 5.76
C TYR A 313 23.31 -2.74 5.25
N GLU A 314 23.27 -2.60 3.94
CA GLU A 314 22.75 -1.41 3.27
C GLU A 314 21.21 -1.47 3.20
N LEU A 315 20.55 -0.39 3.63
CA LEU A 315 19.09 -0.28 3.67
C LEU A 315 18.62 0.91 2.82
N LYS A 316 17.51 0.74 2.09
CA LYS A 316 16.78 1.88 1.50
C LYS A 316 15.73 2.44 2.44
N GLY A 317 15.28 3.67 2.13
CA GLY A 317 14.34 4.43 2.97
C GLY A 317 14.94 4.81 4.33
N GLU A 318 14.24 5.65 5.08
CA GLU A 318 14.78 6.20 6.34
C GLU A 318 14.06 5.69 7.57
N SER A 319 12.75 5.91 7.68
CA SER A 319 11.96 5.70 8.91
C SER A 319 10.76 4.77 8.73
N HIS A 320 10.42 4.39 7.51
CA HIS A 320 9.25 3.57 7.23
C HIS A 320 9.43 2.11 7.68
N PRO A 321 8.35 1.42 8.16
CA PRO A 321 8.37 -0.01 8.52
C PRO A 321 8.67 -0.98 7.37
N ILE A 322 8.58 -0.54 6.13
CA ILE A 322 9.19 -1.23 5.00
C ILE A 322 10.70 -1.04 5.08
N VAL A 323 11.45 -2.13 5.25
CA VAL A 323 12.92 -2.13 5.37
C VAL A 323 13.51 -2.94 4.22
N PRO A 324 13.85 -2.30 3.09
CA PRO A 324 14.54 -2.97 2.00
C PRO A 324 16.01 -3.19 2.36
N ILE A 325 16.40 -4.45 2.46
CA ILE A 325 17.77 -4.90 2.72
C ILE A 325 18.41 -5.19 1.37
N MET A 326 19.35 -4.35 0.95
CA MET A 326 19.93 -4.42 -0.38
C MET A 326 20.95 -5.56 -0.46
N THR A 327 20.82 -6.36 -1.50
CA THR A 327 21.76 -7.45 -1.83
C THR A 327 22.33 -7.29 -3.21
N TYR A 328 21.64 -6.51 -4.08
CA TYR A 328 21.98 -6.22 -5.47
C TYR A 328 22.02 -7.44 -6.40
N ASP A 329 22.30 -8.63 -5.88
CA ASP A 329 22.38 -9.90 -6.61
C ASP A 329 21.14 -10.77 -6.38
N ALA A 330 20.44 -11.12 -7.44
CA ALA A 330 19.20 -11.90 -7.37
C ALA A 330 19.42 -13.30 -6.77
N LYS A 331 20.58 -13.97 -7.08
CA LYS A 331 20.87 -15.30 -6.55
C LYS A 331 21.17 -15.25 -5.05
N LYS A 332 21.96 -14.28 -4.62
CA LYS A 332 22.22 -14.05 -3.19
C LYS A 332 20.92 -13.69 -2.43
N THR A 333 20.01 -12.92 -3.04
CA THR A 333 18.72 -12.58 -2.44
C THR A 333 17.86 -13.81 -2.19
N VAL A 334 17.76 -14.70 -3.17
CA VAL A 334 17.02 -15.96 -3.04
C VAL A 334 17.66 -16.85 -1.99
N ALA A 335 18.98 -17.04 -2.04
CA ALA A 335 19.71 -17.84 -1.05
C ALA A 335 19.52 -17.30 0.38
N LEU A 336 19.60 -15.98 0.57
CA LEU A 336 19.34 -15.34 1.87
C LEU A 336 17.93 -15.62 2.37
N SER A 337 16.92 -15.51 1.49
CA SER A 337 15.51 -15.80 1.87
C SER A 337 15.31 -17.27 2.27
N GLU A 338 15.96 -18.20 1.61
CA GLU A 338 15.87 -19.63 1.94
C GLU A 338 16.57 -19.97 3.26
N MET A 339 17.81 -19.48 3.47
CA MET A 339 18.52 -19.65 4.72
C MET A 339 17.78 -19.04 5.92
N LEU A 340 17.14 -17.87 5.73
CA LEU A 340 16.31 -17.25 6.77
C LEU A 340 15.06 -18.10 7.05
N LEU A 341 14.45 -18.69 6.03
CA LEU A 341 13.30 -19.60 6.22
C LEU A 341 13.70 -20.86 7.00
N GLU A 342 14.90 -21.43 6.77
CA GLU A 342 15.44 -22.53 7.59
C GLU A 342 15.61 -22.14 9.05
N LYS A 343 15.87 -20.85 9.33
CA LYS A 343 15.89 -20.25 10.68
C LYS A 343 14.52 -19.74 11.14
N ASN A 344 13.43 -20.23 10.55
CA ASN A 344 12.06 -19.85 10.89
C ASN A 344 11.76 -18.35 10.74
N ILE A 345 12.39 -17.69 9.78
CA ILE A 345 12.10 -16.28 9.42
C ILE A 345 11.53 -16.24 8.00
N TYR A 346 10.30 -15.77 7.88
CA TYR A 346 9.59 -15.69 6.62
C TYR A 346 9.77 -14.31 5.99
N VAL A 347 10.58 -14.27 4.94
CA VAL A 347 10.83 -13.11 4.09
C VAL A 347 10.72 -13.47 2.63
N ILE A 348 10.49 -12.49 1.77
CA ILE A 348 10.37 -12.67 0.31
C ILE A 348 11.48 -11.91 -0.41
N PRO A 349 12.18 -12.57 -1.36
CA PRO A 349 13.16 -11.92 -2.22
C PRO A 349 12.46 -11.14 -3.33
N PHE A 350 12.95 -9.95 -3.64
CA PHE A 350 12.53 -9.13 -4.76
C PHE A 350 13.69 -8.90 -5.73
N SER A 351 13.45 -9.23 -7.02
CA SER A 351 14.37 -9.02 -8.12
C SER A 351 13.63 -8.55 -9.36
N PHE A 352 14.34 -8.29 -10.44
CA PHE A 352 13.71 -7.98 -11.73
C PHE A 352 12.68 -9.08 -12.12
N PRO A 353 11.50 -8.73 -12.68
CA PRO A 353 11.06 -7.39 -13.12
C PRO A 353 10.33 -6.55 -12.05
N VAL A 354 10.19 -7.03 -10.80
CA VAL A 354 9.47 -6.32 -9.73
C VAL A 354 10.25 -5.10 -9.24
N VAL A 355 11.57 -5.21 -9.23
CA VAL A 355 12.50 -4.09 -8.98
C VAL A 355 13.47 -4.00 -10.16
N PRO A 356 14.14 -2.85 -10.41
CA PRO A 356 15.11 -2.72 -11.49
C PRO A 356 16.21 -3.77 -11.42
N LYS A 357 16.87 -4.04 -12.58
CA LYS A 357 18.07 -4.91 -12.62
C LYS A 357 19.13 -4.37 -11.67
N ASP A 358 19.86 -5.29 -11.05
CA ASP A 358 20.93 -4.99 -10.08
C ASP A 358 20.45 -4.20 -8.84
N GLN A 359 19.14 -4.30 -8.53
CA GLN A 359 18.51 -3.70 -7.37
C GLN A 359 17.76 -4.75 -6.52
N ALA A 360 18.24 -6.00 -6.56
CA ALA A 360 17.67 -7.10 -5.80
C ALA A 360 17.77 -6.85 -4.29
N ARG A 361 16.72 -7.24 -3.55
CA ARG A 361 16.58 -6.97 -2.11
C ARG A 361 15.68 -7.97 -1.40
N ILE A 362 15.86 -8.12 -0.10
CA ILE A 362 14.82 -8.62 0.78
C ILE A 362 14.01 -7.41 1.28
N ARG A 363 12.69 -7.45 1.15
CA ARG A 363 11.81 -6.42 1.71
C ARG A 363 11.20 -6.94 3.01
N VAL A 364 11.75 -6.52 4.14
CA VAL A 364 11.18 -6.77 5.46
C VAL A 364 10.05 -5.78 5.74
N GLN A 365 8.98 -6.25 6.37
CA GLN A 365 7.87 -5.42 6.84
C GLN A 365 7.72 -5.60 8.35
N LEU A 366 7.87 -4.51 9.09
CA LEU A 366 7.70 -4.50 10.54
C LEU A 366 6.21 -4.37 10.90
N SER A 367 5.88 -4.92 12.06
CA SER A 367 4.55 -4.82 12.65
C SER A 367 4.67 -4.41 14.13
N SER A 368 3.65 -3.74 14.67
CA SER A 368 3.54 -3.50 16.11
C SER A 368 3.48 -4.79 16.93
N LEU A 369 3.10 -5.92 16.30
CA LEU A 369 3.08 -7.24 16.95
C LEU A 369 4.45 -7.87 17.16
N HIS A 370 5.51 -7.40 16.50
CA HIS A 370 6.83 -7.96 16.70
C HIS A 370 7.35 -7.59 18.09
N THR A 371 7.72 -8.61 18.89
CA THR A 371 8.35 -8.39 20.18
C THR A 371 9.84 -8.08 20.00
N LYS A 372 10.45 -7.49 21.02
CA LYS A 372 11.89 -7.19 21.02
C LYS A 372 12.73 -8.46 20.84
N GLU A 373 12.34 -9.55 21.50
CA GLU A 373 13.01 -10.86 21.40
C GLU A 373 12.93 -11.41 19.97
N GLN A 374 11.79 -11.27 19.30
CA GLN A 374 11.62 -11.67 17.90
C GLN A 374 12.50 -10.85 16.97
N LEU A 375 12.59 -9.53 17.19
CA LEU A 375 13.45 -8.65 16.41
C LEU A 375 14.93 -8.97 16.62
N GLU A 376 15.37 -9.20 17.87
CA GLU A 376 16.75 -9.60 18.19
C GLU A 376 17.12 -10.94 17.57
N TYR A 377 16.19 -11.90 17.60
CA TYR A 377 16.39 -13.19 16.94
C TYR A 377 16.56 -13.02 15.43
N ALA A 378 15.70 -12.24 14.80
CA ALA A 378 15.78 -11.96 13.36
C ALA A 378 17.10 -11.27 12.99
N ILE A 379 17.53 -10.25 13.75
CA ILE A 379 18.80 -9.53 13.52
C ILE A 379 19.98 -10.50 13.54
N ARG A 380 20.07 -11.39 14.55
CA ARG A 380 21.13 -12.41 14.64
C ARG A 380 21.11 -13.36 13.44
N ALA A 381 19.92 -13.80 13.03
CA ALA A 381 19.79 -14.68 11.86
C ALA A 381 20.21 -13.98 10.56
N PHE A 382 19.84 -12.69 10.38
CA PHE A 382 20.32 -11.89 9.25
C PHE A 382 21.84 -11.75 9.26
N GLU A 383 22.46 -11.51 10.43
CA GLU A 383 23.92 -11.42 10.56
C GLU A 383 24.60 -12.71 10.14
N GLU A 384 24.19 -13.85 10.68
CA GLU A 384 24.76 -15.16 10.36
C GLU A 384 24.63 -15.49 8.87
N CYS A 385 23.42 -15.33 8.30
CA CYS A 385 23.17 -15.63 6.89
C CYS A 385 23.88 -14.64 5.95
N GLY A 386 23.94 -13.35 6.31
CA GLY A 386 24.62 -12.32 5.54
C GLY A 386 26.12 -12.56 5.44
N LYS A 387 26.77 -12.93 6.54
CA LYS A 387 28.18 -13.32 6.57
C LYS A 387 28.46 -14.58 5.76
N ALA A 388 27.61 -15.61 5.88
CA ALA A 388 27.76 -16.86 5.14
C ALA A 388 27.66 -16.68 3.63
N LEU A 389 26.90 -15.68 3.17
CA LEU A 389 26.73 -15.36 1.74
C LEU A 389 27.65 -14.25 1.23
N ASN A 390 28.55 -13.74 2.09
CA ASN A 390 29.40 -12.58 1.78
C ASN A 390 28.55 -11.39 1.24
N ILE A 391 27.50 -11.04 1.97
CA ILE A 391 26.66 -9.85 1.72
C ILE A 391 27.13 -8.71 2.62
N ILE A 392 27.52 -9.06 3.85
CA ILE A 392 28.08 -8.18 4.90
C ILE A 392 29.40 -8.76 5.41
#